data_41667d94b9a3f1954960c45708e28a0e
#
_entry.id   41667d94b9a3f1954960c45708e28a0e
#
_cell.length_a   1.000
_cell.length_b   1.000
_cell.length_c   1.000
_cell.angle_alpha   90.00
_cell.angle_beta   90.00
_cell.angle_gamma   90.00
#
_symmetry.space_group_name_H-M   'P 1'
#
loop_
_entity.id
_entity.type
_entity.pdbx_description
1 polymer ?
#
loop_
_entity_poly.entity_id
_entity_poly.type
_entity_poly.pdbx_seq_one_letter_code
_entity_poly.pdbx_strand_id
1 'polypeptide(L)'
;KKVRIGIVGAGRIGNVHAQSITYHIPEAEVVCVTDVYEPAAKKLAETYGIPKYGADFHMIIDDPTIDAVLVCSPTPTHADIAMAAMKAGKDVFCEKPVDLTIEKIKATEQVAKETGRKLQIGFNRRFDHNHGRVQQLAKSGKLGNIEIVKITSRDPEPPSPEYAASSGGLYIDMMIHDFDMAMF
;
A
#
# COMPACT_ATOMS: atom_id res chain seq x y z
N LYS A 1 -16.61 15.73 7.28
CA LYS A 1 -15.31 15.55 7.96
C LYS A 1 -14.42 14.78 6.99
N LYS A 2 -13.20 15.28 6.74
CA LYS A 2 -12.21 14.55 5.94
C LYS A 2 -11.64 13.37 6.74
N VAL A 3 -11.28 12.30 6.03
CA VAL A 3 -10.51 11.20 6.60
C VAL A 3 -9.07 11.68 6.83
N ARG A 4 -8.58 11.59 8.05
CA ARG A 4 -7.25 12.04 8.45
C ARG A 4 -6.27 10.88 8.35
N ILE A 5 -5.25 11.05 7.52
CA ILE A 5 -4.34 9.98 7.12
C ILE A 5 -2.92 10.26 7.62
N GLY A 6 -2.30 9.23 8.18
CA GLY A 6 -0.86 9.18 8.42
C GLY A 6 -0.16 8.32 7.37
N ILE A 7 0.99 8.76 6.85
CA ILE A 7 1.81 7.99 5.92
C ILE A 7 3.09 7.52 6.62
N VAL A 8 3.35 6.21 6.62
CA VAL A 8 4.61 5.62 7.07
C VAL A 8 5.44 5.21 5.86
N GLY A 9 6.58 5.89 5.68
CA GLY A 9 7.44 5.74 4.51
C GLY A 9 7.31 6.92 3.54
N ALA A 10 8.37 7.73 3.43
CA ALA A 10 8.46 8.90 2.56
C ALA A 10 9.25 8.65 1.26
N GLY A 11 9.37 7.38 0.87
CA GLY A 11 9.99 6.97 -0.38
C GLY A 11 9.13 7.28 -1.61
N ARG A 12 9.49 6.68 -2.75
CA ARG A 12 8.80 6.89 -4.04
C ARG A 12 7.29 6.68 -3.93
N ILE A 13 6.84 5.58 -3.32
CA ILE A 13 5.42 5.25 -3.27
C ILE A 13 4.66 6.13 -2.26
N GLY A 14 5.27 6.45 -1.12
CA GLY A 14 4.70 7.41 -0.16
C GLY A 14 4.48 8.79 -0.78
N ASN A 15 5.41 9.23 -1.66
CA ASN A 15 5.27 10.46 -2.42
C ASN A 15 4.08 10.42 -3.39
N VAL A 16 3.91 9.31 -4.13
CA VAL A 16 2.77 9.12 -5.05
C VAL A 16 1.44 9.18 -4.29
N HIS A 17 1.34 8.52 -3.14
CA HIS A 17 0.12 8.56 -2.32
C HIS A 17 -0.14 9.96 -1.74
N ALA A 18 0.89 10.62 -1.20
CA ALA A 18 0.75 11.99 -0.69
C ALA A 18 0.24 12.94 -1.76
N GLN A 19 0.81 12.88 -2.97
CA GLN A 19 0.38 13.66 -4.13
C GLN A 19 -1.08 13.38 -4.49
N SER A 20 -1.42 12.09 -4.62
CA SER A 20 -2.77 11.67 -5.01
C SER A 20 -3.82 12.13 -4.01
N ILE A 21 -3.57 11.98 -2.71
CA ILE A 21 -4.50 12.42 -1.66
C ILE A 21 -4.65 13.94 -1.69
N THR A 22 -3.53 14.65 -1.76
CA THR A 22 -3.54 16.13 -1.69
C THR A 22 -4.30 16.75 -2.85
N TYR A 23 -4.17 16.21 -4.07
CA TYR A 23 -4.71 16.87 -5.27
C TYR A 23 -5.96 16.22 -5.85
N HIS A 24 -6.24 14.96 -5.51
CA HIS A 24 -7.30 14.20 -6.18
C HIS A 24 -8.36 13.61 -5.26
N ILE A 25 -8.16 13.66 -3.92
CA ILE A 25 -9.10 13.05 -2.96
C ILE A 25 -9.55 14.11 -1.94
N PRO A 26 -10.56 14.94 -2.29
CA PRO A 26 -11.02 16.02 -1.41
C PRO A 26 -11.62 15.56 -0.08
N GLU A 27 -12.02 14.29 0.02
CA GLU A 27 -12.57 13.66 1.22
C GLU A 27 -11.50 13.22 2.24
N ALA A 28 -10.20 13.32 1.87
CA ALA A 28 -9.09 12.92 2.72
C ALA A 28 -8.08 14.07 2.89
N GLU A 29 -7.23 13.95 3.91
CA GLU A 29 -6.08 14.83 4.13
C GLU A 29 -4.95 14.05 4.79
N VAL A 30 -3.72 14.29 4.34
CA VAL A 30 -2.52 13.77 5.02
C VAL A 30 -2.14 14.72 6.14
N VAL A 31 -2.07 14.22 7.37
CA VAL A 31 -1.80 15.06 8.55
C VAL A 31 -0.49 14.75 9.23
N CYS A 32 0.12 13.62 8.91
CA CYS A 32 1.45 13.24 9.43
C CYS A 32 2.15 12.33 8.42
N VAL A 33 3.45 12.48 8.29
CA VAL A 33 4.31 11.54 7.54
C VAL A 33 5.54 11.18 8.38
N THR A 34 5.90 9.90 8.39
CA THR A 34 7.09 9.43 9.08
C THR A 34 7.98 8.59 8.18
N ASP A 35 9.27 8.68 8.39
CA ASP A 35 10.28 7.84 7.75
C ASP A 35 11.50 7.76 8.67
N VAL A 36 12.11 6.57 8.80
CA VAL A 36 13.32 6.39 9.61
C VAL A 36 14.45 7.34 9.18
N TYR A 37 14.46 7.74 7.92
CA TYR A 37 15.27 8.84 7.42
C TYR A 37 14.43 10.13 7.45
N GLU A 38 14.37 10.76 8.62
CA GLU A 38 13.56 11.95 8.89
C GLU A 38 13.66 13.06 7.83
N PRO A 39 14.83 13.36 7.20
CA PRO A 39 14.90 14.33 6.13
C PRO A 39 13.99 14.03 4.93
N ALA A 40 13.72 12.75 4.63
CA ALA A 40 12.75 12.39 3.58
C ALA A 40 11.31 12.73 4.01
N ALA A 41 10.95 12.41 5.25
CA ALA A 41 9.65 12.78 5.81
C ALA A 41 9.43 14.29 5.82
N LYS A 42 10.45 15.05 6.25
CA LYS A 42 10.45 16.53 6.22
C LYS A 42 10.22 17.07 4.81
N LYS A 43 11.00 16.58 3.85
CA LYS A 43 10.87 17.01 2.45
C LYS A 43 9.47 16.73 1.89
N LEU A 44 8.92 15.56 2.19
CA LEU A 44 7.57 15.18 1.75
C LEU A 44 6.53 16.12 2.39
N ALA A 45 6.65 16.38 3.69
CA ALA A 45 5.75 17.27 4.42
C ALA A 45 5.78 18.70 3.85
N GLU A 46 6.96 19.25 3.60
CA GLU A 46 7.12 20.58 3.00
C GLU A 46 6.54 20.64 1.58
N THR A 47 6.71 19.57 0.79
CA THR A 47 6.21 19.52 -0.60
C THR A 47 4.69 19.58 -0.69
N TYR A 48 3.98 18.89 0.21
CA TYR A 48 2.52 18.74 0.15
C TYR A 48 1.79 19.48 1.27
N GLY A 49 2.49 20.27 2.09
CA GLY A 49 1.88 21.03 3.19
C GLY A 49 1.37 20.14 4.33
N ILE A 50 2.01 18.99 4.57
CA ILE A 50 1.64 18.07 5.66
C ILE A 50 2.11 18.67 6.99
N PRO A 51 1.21 18.83 7.98
CA PRO A 51 1.53 19.63 9.20
C PRO A 51 2.53 18.97 10.15
N LYS A 52 2.64 17.63 10.13
CA LYS A 52 3.52 16.88 11.05
C LYS A 52 4.41 15.92 10.27
N TYR A 53 5.67 15.81 10.71
CA TYR A 53 6.61 14.79 10.21
C TYR A 53 7.55 14.33 11.33
N GLY A 54 8.19 13.19 11.15
CA GLY A 54 9.18 12.67 12.09
C GLY A 54 9.77 11.32 11.68
N ALA A 55 10.62 10.76 12.56
CA ALA A 55 11.29 9.49 12.30
C ALA A 55 10.48 8.26 12.79
N ASP A 56 9.64 8.43 13.80
CA ASP A 56 8.95 7.35 14.49
C ASP A 56 7.48 7.24 14.05
N PHE A 57 7.08 6.08 13.52
CA PHE A 57 5.71 5.82 13.10
C PHE A 57 4.70 5.82 14.26
N HIS A 58 5.14 5.70 15.51
CA HIS A 58 4.28 5.85 16.69
C HIS A 58 3.64 7.25 16.76
N MET A 59 4.27 8.28 16.19
CA MET A 59 3.63 9.59 16.05
C MET A 59 2.29 9.53 15.30
N ILE A 60 2.14 8.55 14.42
CA ILE A 60 0.89 8.32 13.66
C ILE A 60 -0.05 7.41 14.44
N ILE A 61 0.48 6.32 14.98
CA ILE A 61 -0.33 5.30 15.66
C ILE A 61 -0.97 5.83 16.94
N ASP A 62 -0.21 6.60 17.72
CA ASP A 62 -0.66 7.13 19.02
C ASP A 62 -1.49 8.41 18.90
N ASP A 63 -1.57 9.03 17.71
CA ASP A 63 -2.40 10.21 17.49
C ASP A 63 -3.89 9.80 17.32
N PRO A 64 -4.77 10.09 18.30
CA PRO A 64 -6.17 9.70 18.24
C PRO A 64 -6.96 10.44 17.15
N THR A 65 -6.39 11.48 16.55
CA THR A 65 -7.03 12.27 15.49
C THR A 65 -6.80 11.70 14.11
N ILE A 66 -5.94 10.70 13.96
CA ILE A 66 -5.68 10.00 12.70
C ILE A 66 -6.66 8.83 12.57
N ASP A 67 -7.39 8.81 11.46
CA ASP A 67 -8.41 7.80 11.18
C ASP A 67 -7.81 6.57 10.48
N ALA A 68 -6.81 6.77 9.60
CA ALA A 68 -6.21 5.70 8.79
C ALA A 68 -4.70 5.86 8.59
N VAL A 69 -4.03 4.75 8.35
CA VAL A 69 -2.57 4.67 8.11
C VAL A 69 -2.30 4.10 6.73
N LEU A 70 -1.47 4.79 5.94
CA LEU A 70 -0.87 4.25 4.72
C LEU A 70 0.53 3.74 5.02
N VAL A 71 0.73 2.43 4.85
CA VAL A 71 2.03 1.78 5.04
C VAL A 71 2.74 1.70 3.69
N CYS A 72 3.75 2.55 3.51
CA CYS A 72 4.54 2.75 2.31
C CYS A 72 6.05 2.56 2.57
N SER A 73 6.40 1.98 3.69
CA SER A 73 7.76 1.70 4.14
C SER A 73 8.36 0.50 3.38
N PRO A 74 9.60 0.05 3.63
CA PRO A 74 10.12 -1.18 3.04
C PRO A 74 9.34 -2.43 3.48
N THR A 75 9.18 -3.38 2.56
CA THR A 75 8.39 -4.61 2.72
C THR A 75 8.56 -5.34 4.07
N PRO A 76 9.79 -5.53 4.62
CA PRO A 76 9.94 -6.26 5.89
C PRO A 76 9.24 -5.62 7.09
N THR A 77 8.79 -4.37 6.96
CA THR A 77 8.14 -3.63 8.05
C THR A 77 6.62 -3.53 7.89
N HIS A 78 6.08 -3.92 6.73
CA HIS A 78 4.67 -3.72 6.39
C HIS A 78 3.73 -4.40 7.38
N ALA A 79 3.90 -5.69 7.60
CA ALA A 79 3.03 -6.47 8.48
C ALA A 79 3.02 -5.94 9.92
N ASP A 80 4.20 -5.65 10.47
CA ASP A 80 4.33 -5.21 11.86
C ASP A 80 3.69 -3.84 12.07
N ILE A 81 3.91 -2.89 11.16
CA ILE A 81 3.28 -1.56 11.21
C ILE A 81 1.76 -1.65 10.99
N ALA A 82 1.31 -2.45 10.03
CA ALA A 82 -0.11 -2.63 9.77
C ALA A 82 -0.85 -3.23 10.98
N MET A 83 -0.27 -4.26 11.60
CA MET A 83 -0.84 -4.86 12.82
C MET A 83 -0.87 -3.88 13.99
N ALA A 84 0.21 -3.11 14.19
CA ALA A 84 0.26 -2.10 15.24
C ALA A 84 -0.81 -1.01 15.03
N ALA A 85 -0.97 -0.51 13.79
CA ALA A 85 -1.98 0.48 13.45
C ALA A 85 -3.41 -0.04 13.69
N MET A 86 -3.72 -1.27 13.27
CA MET A 86 -5.05 -1.86 13.49
C MET A 86 -5.35 -2.08 14.97
N LYS A 87 -4.37 -2.53 15.77
CA LYS A 87 -4.49 -2.66 17.22
C LYS A 87 -4.73 -1.31 17.93
N ALA A 88 -4.18 -0.23 17.37
CA ALA A 88 -4.43 1.14 17.82
C ALA A 88 -5.76 1.73 17.30
N GLY A 89 -6.59 0.92 16.64
CA GLY A 89 -7.92 1.32 16.17
C GLY A 89 -7.94 2.09 14.87
N LYS A 90 -6.85 2.05 14.08
CA LYS A 90 -6.75 2.71 12.77
C LYS A 90 -7.14 1.75 11.64
N ASP A 91 -7.79 2.25 10.61
CA ASP A 91 -7.90 1.55 9.34
C ASP A 91 -6.56 1.61 8.59
N VAL A 92 -6.26 0.60 7.79
CA VAL A 92 -4.94 0.47 7.15
C VAL A 92 -5.06 0.25 5.65
N PHE A 93 -4.32 1.05 4.89
CA PHE A 93 -3.90 0.72 3.53
C PHE A 93 -2.43 0.31 3.60
N CYS A 94 -2.12 -0.88 3.12
CA CYS A 94 -0.75 -1.41 3.11
C CYS A 94 -0.31 -1.67 1.68
N GLU A 95 0.86 -1.18 1.29
CA GLU A 95 1.46 -1.54 0.00
C GLU A 95 1.76 -3.04 -0.07
N LYS A 96 1.77 -3.53 -1.27
CA LYS A 96 2.12 -4.93 -1.55
C LYS A 96 3.65 -5.13 -1.51
N PRO A 97 4.13 -6.32 -1.17
CA PRO A 97 3.43 -7.39 -0.46
C PRO A 97 3.25 -7.04 1.02
N VAL A 98 2.29 -7.65 1.68
CA VAL A 98 2.09 -7.45 3.13
C VAL A 98 3.30 -7.91 3.94
N ASP A 99 3.87 -9.04 3.56
CA ASP A 99 5.13 -9.59 4.10
C ASP A 99 5.71 -10.61 3.10
N LEU A 100 6.93 -11.04 3.32
CA LEU A 100 7.59 -12.09 2.54
C LEU A 100 7.26 -13.50 3.06
N THR A 101 6.64 -13.62 4.23
CA THR A 101 6.29 -14.89 4.88
C THR A 101 4.78 -15.06 5.03
N ILE A 102 4.30 -16.28 4.77
CA ILE A 102 2.86 -16.61 4.88
C ILE A 102 2.39 -16.48 6.32
N GLU A 103 3.24 -16.80 7.30
CA GLU A 103 2.95 -16.71 8.72
C GLU A 103 2.57 -15.28 9.13
N LYS A 104 3.38 -14.30 8.73
CA LYS A 104 3.10 -12.88 9.02
C LYS A 104 1.88 -12.37 8.25
N ILE A 105 1.68 -12.80 7.00
CA ILE A 105 0.48 -12.44 6.23
C ILE A 105 -0.78 -12.92 6.95
N LYS A 106 -0.80 -14.19 7.38
CA LYS A 106 -1.92 -14.76 8.15
C LYS A 106 -2.12 -14.07 9.49
N ALA A 107 -1.04 -13.74 10.20
CA ALA A 107 -1.12 -13.00 11.45
C ALA A 107 -1.73 -11.61 11.23
N THR A 108 -1.36 -10.91 10.15
CA THR A 108 -1.92 -9.60 9.80
C THR A 108 -3.42 -9.70 9.47
N GLU A 109 -3.83 -10.72 8.71
CA GLU A 109 -5.25 -10.99 8.43
C GLU A 109 -6.03 -11.28 9.73
N GLN A 110 -5.45 -12.06 10.64
CA GLN A 110 -6.07 -12.39 11.91
C GLN A 110 -6.28 -11.13 12.77
N VAL A 111 -5.28 -10.25 12.86
CA VAL A 111 -5.41 -8.98 13.58
C VAL A 111 -6.50 -8.09 12.96
N ALA A 112 -6.63 -8.05 11.65
CA ALA A 112 -7.71 -7.32 10.99
C ALA A 112 -9.09 -7.84 11.39
N LYS A 113 -9.26 -9.18 11.46
CA LYS A 113 -10.51 -9.83 11.92
C LYS A 113 -10.79 -9.54 13.38
N GLU A 114 -9.81 -9.64 14.26
CA GLU A 114 -9.95 -9.42 15.71
C GLU A 114 -10.28 -7.98 16.06
N THR A 115 -9.65 -7.02 15.36
CA THR A 115 -9.87 -5.59 15.62
C THR A 115 -11.07 -5.02 14.89
N GLY A 116 -11.60 -5.73 13.89
CA GLY A 116 -12.65 -5.24 13.00
C GLY A 116 -12.23 -4.03 12.15
N ARG A 117 -10.91 -3.76 12.05
CA ARG A 117 -10.39 -2.66 11.24
C ARG A 117 -10.28 -3.08 9.79
N LYS A 118 -10.44 -2.10 8.90
CA LYS A 118 -10.29 -2.33 7.46
C LYS A 118 -8.81 -2.45 7.12
N LEU A 119 -8.47 -3.51 6.40
CA LEU A 119 -7.15 -3.69 5.80
C LEU A 119 -7.31 -3.77 4.28
N GLN A 120 -6.81 -2.76 3.59
CA GLN A 120 -6.75 -2.72 2.13
C GLN A 120 -5.30 -2.93 1.68
N ILE A 121 -5.09 -3.86 0.76
CA ILE A 121 -3.77 -4.08 0.17
C ILE A 121 -3.66 -3.37 -1.19
N GLY A 122 -2.50 -2.81 -1.47
CA GLY A 122 -2.19 -1.98 -2.63
C GLY A 122 -2.09 -2.74 -3.96
N PHE A 123 -3.05 -3.61 -4.30
CA PHE A 123 -3.17 -4.23 -5.62
C PHE A 123 -3.76 -3.23 -6.62
N ASN A 124 -2.94 -2.28 -7.02
CA ASN A 124 -3.33 -1.11 -7.80
C ASN A 124 -3.95 -1.43 -9.17
N ARG A 125 -3.57 -2.55 -9.81
CA ARG A 125 -4.13 -2.94 -11.12
C ARG A 125 -5.62 -3.20 -11.08
N ARG A 126 -6.19 -3.57 -9.94
CA ARG A 126 -7.64 -3.72 -9.76
C ARG A 126 -8.41 -2.42 -9.98
N PHE A 127 -7.73 -1.28 -9.81
CA PHE A 127 -8.29 0.06 -9.96
C PHE A 127 -7.90 0.73 -11.29
N ASP A 128 -7.08 0.07 -12.11
CA ASP A 128 -6.78 0.51 -13.47
C ASP A 128 -7.96 0.20 -14.40
N HIS A 129 -8.36 1.20 -15.20
CA HIS A 129 -9.56 1.06 -16.03
C HIS A 129 -9.42 0.01 -17.16
N ASN A 130 -8.20 -0.23 -17.69
CA ASN A 130 -7.98 -1.24 -18.72
C ASN A 130 -8.07 -2.65 -18.12
N HIS A 131 -7.39 -2.89 -16.99
CA HIS A 131 -7.49 -4.17 -16.27
C HIS A 131 -8.91 -4.43 -15.79
N GLY A 132 -9.57 -3.42 -15.22
CA GLY A 132 -10.98 -3.51 -14.83
C GLY A 132 -11.91 -3.81 -16.00
N ARG A 133 -11.62 -3.28 -17.20
CA ARG A 133 -12.40 -3.57 -18.40
C ARG A 133 -12.25 -5.03 -18.85
N VAL A 134 -11.04 -5.57 -18.82
CA VAL A 134 -10.78 -6.99 -19.12
C VAL A 134 -11.56 -7.88 -18.14
N GLN A 135 -11.47 -7.59 -16.86
CA GLN A 135 -12.20 -8.32 -15.82
C GLN A 135 -13.72 -8.28 -16.02
N GLN A 136 -14.29 -7.12 -16.33
CA GLN A 136 -15.71 -7.00 -16.62
C GLN A 136 -16.14 -7.83 -17.83
N LEU A 137 -15.34 -7.85 -18.90
CA LEU A 137 -15.60 -8.66 -20.08
C LEU A 137 -15.56 -10.17 -19.76
N ALA A 138 -14.56 -10.58 -18.96
CA ALA A 138 -14.45 -11.97 -18.50
C ALA A 138 -15.70 -12.39 -17.70
N LYS A 139 -16.06 -11.61 -16.67
CA LYS A 139 -17.22 -11.89 -15.80
C LYS A 139 -18.58 -11.81 -16.53
N SER A 140 -18.67 -11.02 -17.59
CA SER A 140 -19.93 -10.89 -18.35
C SER A 140 -20.26 -12.09 -19.25
N GLY A 141 -19.36 -13.06 -19.36
CA GLY A 141 -19.50 -14.20 -20.26
C GLY A 141 -19.31 -13.89 -21.76
N LYS A 142 -19.04 -12.62 -22.12
CA LYS A 142 -18.86 -12.21 -23.52
C LYS A 142 -17.64 -12.85 -24.21
N LEU A 143 -16.68 -13.31 -23.43
CA LEU A 143 -15.48 -13.99 -23.92
C LEU A 143 -15.66 -15.51 -24.01
N GLY A 144 -16.84 -16.04 -23.62
CA GLY A 144 -17.05 -17.48 -23.50
C GLY A 144 -16.24 -18.08 -22.34
N ASN A 145 -15.91 -19.35 -22.46
CA ASN A 145 -15.04 -20.03 -21.49
C ASN A 145 -13.60 -19.57 -21.69
N ILE A 146 -12.98 -19.06 -20.63
CA ILE A 146 -11.56 -18.67 -20.64
C ILE A 146 -10.72 -19.91 -20.36
N GLU A 147 -9.93 -20.32 -21.35
CA GLU A 147 -9.09 -21.51 -21.23
C GLU A 147 -7.60 -21.15 -21.02
N ILE A 148 -7.17 -19.99 -21.51
CA ILE A 148 -5.78 -19.54 -21.39
C ILE A 148 -5.76 -18.05 -21.04
N VAL A 149 -5.00 -17.70 -20.00
CA VAL A 149 -4.66 -16.33 -19.66
C VAL A 149 -3.16 -16.15 -19.84
N LYS A 150 -2.75 -15.23 -20.71
CA LYS A 150 -1.36 -14.85 -20.91
C LYS A 150 -1.16 -13.40 -20.50
N ILE A 151 -0.33 -13.15 -19.47
CA ILE A 151 0.04 -11.83 -19.01
C ILE A 151 1.50 -11.58 -19.36
N THR A 152 1.80 -10.39 -19.89
CA THR A 152 3.16 -9.96 -20.16
C THR A 152 3.39 -8.64 -19.46
N SER A 153 4.22 -8.65 -18.42
CA SER A 153 4.60 -7.46 -17.65
C SER A 153 6.09 -7.19 -17.86
N ARG A 154 6.44 -5.94 -18.13
CA ARG A 154 7.83 -5.51 -18.35
C ARG A 154 8.01 -4.15 -17.71
N ASP A 155 9.03 -4.02 -16.86
CA ASP A 155 9.48 -2.72 -16.39
C ASP A 155 10.44 -2.09 -17.40
N PRO A 156 10.46 -0.76 -17.54
CA PRO A 156 11.32 -0.07 -18.49
C PRO A 156 12.81 -0.20 -18.14
N GLU A 157 13.12 -0.35 -16.83
CA GLU A 157 14.47 -0.48 -16.31
C GLU A 157 14.54 -1.61 -15.27
N PRO A 158 15.69 -2.32 -15.18
CA PRO A 158 15.86 -3.32 -14.13
C PRO A 158 15.95 -2.65 -12.75
N PRO A 159 15.50 -3.34 -11.68
CA PRO A 159 15.69 -2.85 -10.32
C PRO A 159 17.17 -2.81 -9.94
N SER A 160 17.54 -1.96 -8.96
CA SER A 160 18.91 -1.98 -8.43
C SER A 160 19.21 -3.34 -7.76
N PRO A 161 20.48 -3.77 -7.73
CA PRO A 161 20.87 -5.03 -7.07
C PRO A 161 20.43 -5.09 -5.60
N GLU A 162 20.51 -3.97 -4.88
CA GLU A 162 20.12 -3.86 -3.47
C GLU A 162 18.62 -4.08 -3.30
N TYR A 163 17.81 -3.46 -4.17
CA TYR A 163 16.35 -3.65 -4.17
C TYR A 163 16.00 -5.09 -4.52
N ALA A 164 16.60 -5.66 -5.56
CA ALA A 164 16.35 -7.03 -5.98
C ALA A 164 16.65 -8.05 -4.86
N ALA A 165 17.71 -7.82 -4.07
CA ALA A 165 18.08 -8.67 -2.94
C ALA A 165 17.07 -8.63 -1.78
N SER A 166 16.34 -7.52 -1.61
CA SER A 166 15.41 -7.29 -0.48
C SER A 166 13.93 -7.42 -0.85
N SER A 167 13.58 -7.41 -2.14
CA SER A 167 12.19 -7.37 -2.62
C SER A 167 11.43 -8.71 -2.52
N GLY A 168 12.13 -9.82 -2.23
CA GLY A 168 11.56 -11.17 -2.28
C GLY A 168 11.59 -11.80 -3.68
N GLY A 169 12.21 -11.12 -4.66
CA GLY A 169 12.41 -11.63 -6.01
C GLY A 169 11.21 -11.43 -6.94
N LEU A 170 11.38 -11.86 -8.18
CA LEU A 170 10.46 -11.61 -9.29
C LEU A 170 9.01 -12.01 -8.99
N TYR A 171 8.80 -13.15 -8.35
CA TYR A 171 7.46 -13.67 -8.07
C TYR A 171 6.69 -12.83 -7.04
N ILE A 172 7.37 -12.42 -5.98
CA ILE A 172 6.75 -11.68 -4.87
C ILE A 172 6.66 -10.20 -5.17
N ASP A 173 7.62 -9.63 -5.88
CA ASP A 173 7.64 -8.19 -6.16
C ASP A 173 6.85 -7.80 -7.41
N MET A 174 7.08 -8.48 -8.54
CA MET A 174 6.43 -8.13 -9.82
C MET A 174 5.23 -9.01 -10.13
N MET A 175 5.41 -10.34 -10.16
CA MET A 175 4.38 -11.27 -10.61
C MET A 175 3.21 -11.38 -9.64
N ILE A 176 3.33 -10.90 -8.42
CA ILE A 176 2.22 -10.79 -7.47
C ILE A 176 1.03 -10.01 -8.09
N HIS A 177 1.31 -8.99 -8.89
CA HIS A 177 0.28 -8.25 -9.62
C HIS A 177 -0.38 -9.08 -10.72
N ASP A 178 0.39 -9.94 -11.39
CA ASP A 178 -0.11 -10.78 -12.47
C ASP A 178 -0.97 -11.91 -11.89
N PHE A 179 -0.54 -12.52 -10.79
CA PHE A 179 -1.34 -13.50 -10.04
C PHE A 179 -2.64 -12.90 -9.51
N ASP A 180 -2.57 -11.69 -8.95
CA ASP A 180 -3.75 -10.99 -8.46
C ASP A 180 -4.76 -10.74 -9.58
N MET A 181 -4.31 -10.27 -10.73
CA MET A 181 -5.18 -10.02 -11.89
C MET A 181 -5.76 -11.29 -12.49
N ALA A 182 -5.03 -12.40 -12.47
CA ALA A 182 -5.55 -13.69 -12.95
C ALA A 182 -6.67 -14.24 -12.06
N MET A 183 -6.67 -13.88 -10.76
CA MET A 183 -7.68 -14.31 -9.79
C MET A 183 -8.84 -13.30 -9.62
N PHE A 184 -8.66 -12.06 -10.07
CA PHE A 184 -9.63 -10.97 -9.93
C PHE A 184 -10.77 -11.06 -10.91
#